data_0c4ea034f382d361c647a90eeadd7f1b
#
_entry.id   0c4ea034f382d361c647a90eeadd7f1b
#
_cell.length_a   1.000
_cell.length_b   1.000
_cell.length_c   1.000
_cell.angle_alpha   90.00
_cell.angle_beta   90.00
_cell.angle_gamma   90.00
#
_symmetry.space_group_name_H-M   'P 1'
#
loop_
_entity.id
_entity.type
_entity.pdbx_description
1 polymer ?
#
loop_
_entity_poly.entity_id
_entity_poly.type
_entity_poly.pdbx_seq_one_letter_code
_entity_poly.pdbx_strand_id
1 'polypeptide(L)'
;MGWTGSQFTGTSRKEFLIKEFSQENATHKWYLTDVSMKGAVCYCIHWVEDKTTGTLQHEALVVLTETRRDDKGWIYYKNMGETVLPYYFNAPVSLIKKLNKLGEPFNANAKQWRDQCLTNASKTRAKVSLGSVLKFDRELNFGNFSEDTFTLIDNWGKQAFKATNGTICRIPKWKTRTFSIVGASHV
;
A
#
# COMPACT_ATOMS: atom_id res chain seq x y z
N MET A 1 20.19 0.53 7.38
CA MET A 1 19.45 -0.74 7.63
C MET A 1 19.74 -1.72 6.50
N GLY A 2 20.24 -2.92 6.82
CA GLY A 2 20.55 -3.98 5.86
C GLY A 2 19.35 -4.90 5.59
N TRP A 3 19.53 -5.84 4.68
CA TRP A 3 18.64 -6.97 4.48
C TRP A 3 19.01 -8.08 5.45
N THR A 4 18.01 -8.70 6.07
CA THR A 4 18.15 -9.91 6.88
C THR A 4 17.68 -11.08 6.03
N GLY A 5 18.50 -12.13 5.92
CA GLY A 5 18.13 -13.40 5.30
C GLY A 5 17.73 -14.42 6.35
N SER A 6 16.64 -15.13 6.11
CA SER A 6 16.17 -16.22 6.98
C SER A 6 15.63 -17.38 6.14
N GLN A 7 15.72 -18.60 6.68
CA GLN A 7 15.13 -19.76 6.02
C GLN A 7 13.61 -19.61 5.97
N PHE A 8 13.04 -19.71 4.77
CA PHE A 8 11.59 -19.61 4.61
C PHE A 8 10.92 -20.85 5.21
N THR A 9 10.25 -20.64 6.34
CA THR A 9 9.45 -21.65 7.01
C THR A 9 8.00 -21.21 7.04
N GLY A 10 7.09 -22.05 6.59
CA GLY A 10 5.66 -21.71 6.53
C GLY A 10 5.08 -21.80 5.13
N THR A 11 3.77 -21.60 5.02
CA THR A 11 3.01 -21.72 3.76
C THR A 11 2.87 -20.39 3.03
N SER A 12 3.08 -19.26 3.72
CA SER A 12 2.96 -17.92 3.16
C SER A 12 3.96 -16.94 3.76
N ARG A 13 4.28 -15.86 3.00
CA ARG A 13 5.09 -14.75 3.52
C ARG A 13 4.49 -14.12 4.78
N LYS A 14 3.18 -14.06 4.86
CA LYS A 14 2.47 -13.53 6.03
C LYS A 14 2.74 -14.37 7.27
N GLU A 15 2.58 -15.68 7.19
CA GLU A 15 2.86 -16.60 8.31
C GLU A 15 4.32 -16.57 8.72
N PHE A 16 5.23 -16.56 7.74
CA PHE A 16 6.65 -16.40 8.01
C PHE A 16 6.94 -15.14 8.84
N LEU A 17 6.43 -13.96 8.41
CA LEU A 17 6.65 -12.72 9.12
C LEU A 17 6.04 -12.72 10.52
N ILE A 18 4.83 -13.25 10.69
CA ILE A 18 4.21 -13.38 12.02
C ILE A 18 5.12 -14.21 12.93
N LYS A 19 5.64 -15.33 12.48
CA LYS A 19 6.54 -16.19 13.25
C LYS A 19 7.88 -15.51 13.55
N GLU A 20 8.49 -14.88 12.53
CA GLU A 20 9.80 -14.23 12.62
C GLU A 20 9.81 -13.06 13.63
N PHE A 21 8.72 -12.28 13.65
CA PHE A 21 8.56 -11.13 14.56
C PHE A 21 7.79 -11.45 15.85
N SER A 22 7.41 -12.71 16.07
CA SER A 22 6.79 -13.15 17.32
C SER A 22 7.82 -13.89 18.15
N GLN A 23 8.41 -13.20 19.10
CA GLN A 23 9.45 -13.70 19.99
C GLN A 23 9.09 -13.40 21.43
N GLU A 24 9.63 -14.18 22.34
CA GLU A 24 9.41 -14.01 23.77
C GLU A 24 10.66 -14.41 24.53
N ASN A 25 11.02 -13.63 25.54
CA ASN A 25 12.05 -13.96 26.51
C ASN A 25 11.54 -13.73 27.95
N ALA A 26 12.41 -13.74 28.93
CA ALA A 26 12.04 -13.58 30.33
C ALA A 26 11.39 -12.22 30.65
N THR A 27 11.79 -11.16 29.93
CA THR A 27 11.39 -9.77 30.23
C THR A 27 10.44 -9.18 29.21
N HIS A 28 10.48 -9.63 27.94
CA HIS A 28 9.72 -9.02 26.85
C HIS A 28 9.04 -10.07 25.98
N LYS A 29 7.92 -9.64 25.40
CA LYS A 29 7.21 -10.36 24.34
C LYS A 29 6.96 -9.44 23.15
N TRP A 30 7.32 -9.89 21.95
CA TRP A 30 7.10 -9.20 20.69
C TRP A 30 6.11 -9.98 19.85
N TYR A 31 5.20 -9.27 19.18
CA TYR A 31 4.25 -9.91 18.28
C TYR A 31 3.65 -8.94 17.28
N LEU A 32 3.12 -9.47 16.17
CA LEU A 32 2.45 -8.70 15.13
C LEU A 32 0.93 -8.88 15.20
N THR A 33 0.21 -7.78 14.96
CA THR A 33 -1.22 -7.79 14.68
C THR A 33 -1.54 -7.03 13.40
N ASP A 34 -2.77 -7.19 12.90
CA ASP A 34 -3.28 -6.47 11.72
C ASP A 34 -2.40 -6.61 10.46
N VAL A 35 -1.82 -7.77 10.29
CA VAL A 35 -0.87 -8.07 9.22
C VAL A 35 -1.55 -8.05 7.86
N SER A 36 -1.14 -7.14 6.99
CA SER A 36 -1.66 -6.92 5.64
C SER A 36 -0.52 -6.93 4.61
N MET A 37 -0.62 -7.83 3.64
CA MET A 37 0.33 -7.91 2.52
C MET A 37 -0.16 -7.12 1.31
N LYS A 38 0.71 -6.28 0.73
CA LYS A 38 0.51 -5.65 -0.57
C LYS A 38 1.72 -5.97 -1.46
N GLY A 39 1.60 -7.03 -2.24
CA GLY A 39 2.73 -7.57 -3.01
C GLY A 39 3.87 -8.03 -2.09
N ALA A 40 5.03 -7.43 -2.25
CA ALA A 40 6.23 -7.71 -1.44
C ALA A 40 6.28 -6.92 -0.12
N VAL A 41 5.34 -6.01 0.12
CA VAL A 41 5.34 -5.15 1.31
C VAL A 41 4.29 -5.61 2.31
N CYS A 42 4.70 -5.81 3.53
CA CYS A 42 3.86 -6.07 4.69
C CYS A 42 3.67 -4.79 5.49
N TYR A 43 2.45 -4.54 5.93
CA TYR A 43 2.08 -3.51 6.89
C TYR A 43 1.43 -4.17 8.08
N CYS A 44 1.88 -3.87 9.30
CA CYS A 44 1.35 -4.47 10.52
C CYS A 44 1.52 -3.53 11.71
N ILE A 45 0.92 -3.91 12.83
CA ILE A 45 1.21 -3.30 14.13
C ILE A 45 2.15 -4.25 14.86
N HIS A 46 3.31 -3.75 15.22
CA HIS A 46 4.29 -4.42 16.05
C HIS A 46 4.07 -4.01 17.50
N TRP A 47 3.94 -4.99 18.37
CA TRP A 47 3.74 -4.83 19.78
C TRP A 47 4.97 -5.29 20.57
N VAL A 48 5.28 -4.54 21.61
CA VAL A 48 6.30 -4.90 22.60
C VAL A 48 5.68 -4.82 23.97
N GLU A 49 5.59 -5.94 24.64
CA GLU A 49 5.12 -6.07 26.01
C GLU A 49 6.31 -6.26 26.94
N ASP A 50 6.50 -5.36 27.88
CA ASP A 50 7.42 -5.53 29.01
C ASP A 50 6.69 -6.31 30.10
N LYS A 51 7.06 -7.57 30.28
CA LYS A 51 6.44 -8.46 31.26
C LYS A 51 6.72 -8.08 32.72
N THR A 52 7.77 -7.30 32.94
CA THR A 52 8.18 -6.88 34.30
C THR A 52 7.28 -5.74 34.78
N THR A 53 6.96 -4.80 33.89
CA THR A 53 6.17 -3.60 34.21
C THR A 53 4.71 -3.71 33.77
N GLY A 54 4.40 -4.66 32.89
CA GLY A 54 3.11 -4.75 32.20
C GLY A 54 2.91 -3.66 31.13
N THR A 55 3.96 -2.91 30.80
CA THR A 55 3.88 -1.83 29.82
C THR A 55 3.76 -2.40 28.41
N LEU A 56 2.79 -1.90 27.65
CA LEU A 56 2.55 -2.30 26.27
C LEU A 56 2.84 -1.12 25.33
N GLN A 57 3.81 -1.29 24.44
CA GLN A 57 4.16 -0.32 23.40
C GLN A 57 3.77 -0.86 22.04
N HIS A 58 3.50 0.03 21.10
CA HIS A 58 3.17 -0.35 19.73
C HIS A 58 3.66 0.70 18.73
N GLU A 59 3.95 0.24 17.53
CA GLU A 59 4.22 1.09 16.37
C GLU A 59 3.75 0.39 15.09
N ALA A 60 3.53 1.16 14.03
CA ALA A 60 3.40 0.54 12.71
C ALA A 60 4.77 0.04 12.25
N LEU A 61 4.79 -1.19 11.74
CA LEU A 61 5.95 -1.78 11.11
C LEU A 61 5.68 -2.02 9.62
N VAL A 62 6.60 -1.57 8.78
CA VAL A 62 6.62 -1.84 7.34
C VAL A 62 7.75 -2.80 7.05
N VAL A 63 7.43 -3.96 6.48
CA VAL A 63 8.42 -4.98 6.14
C VAL A 63 8.40 -5.23 4.64
N LEU A 64 9.52 -4.96 3.97
CA LEU A 64 9.74 -5.34 2.59
C LEU A 64 10.31 -6.75 2.56
N THR A 65 9.76 -7.62 1.70
CA THR A 65 10.23 -8.99 1.52
C THR A 65 10.70 -9.21 0.09
N GLU A 66 11.76 -10.01 -0.07
CA GLU A 66 12.33 -10.40 -1.34
C GLU A 66 12.65 -11.89 -1.32
N THR A 67 12.43 -12.57 -2.45
CA THR A 67 12.93 -13.94 -2.68
C THR A 67 13.91 -13.88 -3.84
N ARG A 68 15.14 -14.37 -3.66
CA ARG A 68 16.17 -14.39 -4.68
C ARG A 68 16.11 -15.70 -5.47
N ARG A 69 16.37 -15.61 -6.77
CA ARG A 69 16.24 -16.75 -7.68
C ARG A 69 17.18 -17.89 -7.35
N ASP A 70 18.36 -17.54 -6.88
CA ASP A 70 19.46 -18.49 -6.63
C ASP A 70 19.46 -19.04 -5.21
N ASP A 71 18.66 -18.45 -4.30
CA ASP A 71 18.58 -18.82 -2.88
C ASP A 71 17.23 -19.50 -2.58
N LYS A 72 17.00 -20.68 -3.17
CA LYS A 72 15.76 -21.44 -2.94
C LYS A 72 15.58 -21.78 -1.46
N GLY A 73 14.39 -21.48 -0.95
CA GLY A 73 14.05 -21.73 0.45
C GLY A 73 14.49 -20.63 1.42
N TRP A 74 15.03 -19.52 0.92
CA TRP A 74 15.33 -18.34 1.71
C TRP A 74 14.40 -17.17 1.39
N ILE A 75 14.13 -16.36 2.41
CA ILE A 75 13.45 -15.08 2.28
C ILE A 75 14.34 -14.00 2.87
N TYR A 76 14.43 -12.90 2.17
CA TYR A 76 15.11 -11.70 2.64
C TYR A 76 14.06 -10.67 3.02
N TYR A 77 14.28 -9.97 4.13
CA TYR A 77 13.38 -8.91 4.57
C TYR A 77 14.16 -7.72 5.12
N LYS A 78 13.50 -6.58 5.08
CA LYS A 78 13.98 -5.33 5.66
C LYS A 78 12.79 -4.65 6.29
N ASN A 79 12.91 -4.30 7.56
CA ASN A 79 11.83 -3.68 8.34
C ASN A 79 12.15 -2.23 8.71
N MET A 80 11.12 -1.42 8.80
CA MET A 80 11.19 -0.03 9.25
C MET A 80 9.95 0.29 10.06
N GLY A 81 10.12 0.80 11.29
CA GLY A 81 9.04 1.36 12.09
C GLY A 81 8.57 2.72 11.54
N GLU A 82 7.34 3.11 11.84
CA GLU A 82 6.79 4.41 11.42
C GLU A 82 7.61 5.60 11.94
N THR A 83 8.31 5.42 13.07
CA THR A 83 9.15 6.45 13.71
C THR A 83 10.36 6.89 12.90
N VAL A 84 10.78 6.06 11.92
CA VAL A 84 11.91 6.35 11.00
C VAL A 84 11.45 6.71 9.59
N LEU A 85 10.16 7.00 9.38
CA LEU A 85 9.55 7.38 8.12
C LEU A 85 9.84 6.37 6.99
N PRO A 86 9.14 5.22 6.96
CA PRO A 86 9.30 4.23 5.90
C PRO A 86 8.99 4.78 4.51
N TYR A 87 9.68 4.31 3.48
CA TYR A 87 9.48 4.75 2.08
C TYR A 87 8.16 4.29 1.44
N TYR A 88 7.40 3.40 2.10
CA TYR A 88 6.16 2.82 1.57
C TYR A 88 4.95 3.42 2.27
N PHE A 89 4.14 4.18 1.53
CA PHE A 89 3.01 4.97 2.04
C PHE A 89 1.66 4.41 1.60
N ASN A 90 1.53 3.10 1.45
CA ASN A 90 0.30 2.44 0.98
C ASN A 90 -0.33 1.51 2.03
N ALA A 91 -0.13 1.79 3.30
CA ALA A 91 -0.76 1.02 4.36
C ALA A 91 -2.30 1.06 4.25
N PRO A 92 -3.01 -0.02 4.63
CA PRO A 92 -4.46 -0.01 4.66
C PRO A 92 -5.01 1.08 5.58
N VAL A 93 -6.06 1.76 5.14
CA VAL A 93 -6.71 2.81 5.96
C VAL A 93 -7.24 2.25 7.28
N SER A 94 -7.69 1.00 7.30
CA SER A 94 -8.12 0.32 8.53
C SER A 94 -6.99 0.21 9.56
N LEU A 95 -5.77 -0.09 9.10
CA LEU A 95 -4.58 -0.14 9.96
C LEU A 95 -4.27 1.25 10.54
N ILE A 96 -4.23 2.30 9.70
CA ILE A 96 -3.97 3.67 10.17
C ILE A 96 -5.03 4.14 11.17
N LYS A 97 -6.32 3.85 10.87
CA LYS A 97 -7.40 4.18 11.79
C LYS A 97 -7.27 3.45 13.13
N LYS A 98 -6.80 2.20 13.12
CA LYS A 98 -6.56 1.44 14.36
C LYS A 98 -5.40 2.02 15.15
N LEU A 99 -4.27 2.34 14.50
CA LEU A 99 -3.13 3.01 15.13
C LEU A 99 -3.54 4.33 15.80
N ASN A 100 -4.31 5.17 15.09
CA ASN A 100 -4.79 6.44 15.65
C ASN A 100 -5.79 6.28 16.82
N LYS A 101 -6.44 5.12 16.94
CA LYS A 101 -7.26 4.78 18.12
C LYS A 101 -6.43 4.29 19.30
N LEU A 102 -5.29 3.68 19.03
CA LEU A 102 -4.37 3.19 20.06
C LEU A 102 -3.57 4.32 20.70
N GLY A 103 -3.36 5.42 19.99
CA GLY A 103 -2.68 6.60 20.51
C GLY A 103 -2.17 7.53 19.42
N GLU A 104 -1.72 8.71 19.87
CA GLU A 104 -1.09 9.69 19.00
C GLU A 104 0.21 9.13 18.39
N PRO A 105 0.60 9.60 17.20
CA PRO A 105 1.88 9.23 16.58
C PRO A 105 3.05 9.57 17.50
N PHE A 106 3.98 8.63 17.65
CA PHE A 106 5.09 8.73 18.60
C PHE A 106 6.04 9.92 18.33
N ASN A 107 6.16 10.32 17.07
CA ASN A 107 6.96 11.48 16.64
C ASN A 107 6.44 12.08 15.32
N ALA A 108 7.11 13.14 14.85
CA ALA A 108 6.76 13.82 13.61
C ALA A 108 6.82 12.90 12.36
N ASN A 109 7.77 11.97 12.30
CA ASN A 109 7.90 11.02 11.20
C ASN A 109 6.72 10.04 11.16
N ALA A 110 6.31 9.51 12.31
CA ALA A 110 5.14 8.64 12.42
C ALA A 110 3.87 9.36 11.98
N LYS A 111 3.70 10.63 12.42
CA LYS A 111 2.58 11.48 11.97
C LYS A 111 2.60 11.68 10.47
N GLN A 112 3.74 12.09 9.91
CA GLN A 112 3.90 12.30 8.47
C GLN A 112 3.60 11.03 7.68
N TRP A 113 4.08 9.86 8.13
CA TRP A 113 3.83 8.59 7.48
C TRP A 113 2.34 8.21 7.48
N ARG A 114 1.66 8.33 8.63
CA ARG A 114 0.21 8.06 8.74
C ARG A 114 -0.60 8.99 7.83
N ASP A 115 -0.32 10.30 7.84
CA ASP A 115 -0.99 11.29 7.01
C ASP A 115 -0.78 11.03 5.52
N GLN A 116 0.45 10.67 5.11
CA GLN A 116 0.75 10.34 3.73
C GLN A 116 0.04 9.07 3.26
N CYS A 117 -0.07 8.04 4.12
CA CYS A 117 -0.85 6.84 3.82
C CYS A 117 -2.33 7.16 3.58
N LEU A 118 -2.93 8.01 4.41
CA LEU A 118 -4.33 8.45 4.27
C LEU A 118 -4.52 9.26 2.99
N THR A 119 -3.59 10.18 2.69
CA THR A 119 -3.60 10.99 1.46
C THR A 119 -3.53 10.11 0.21
N ASN A 120 -2.62 9.14 0.18
CA ASN A 120 -2.51 8.22 -0.94
C ASN A 120 -3.77 7.35 -1.09
N ALA A 121 -4.35 6.89 0.02
CA ALA A 121 -5.59 6.14 0.00
C ALA A 121 -6.79 6.97 -0.48
N SER A 122 -6.85 8.27 -0.17
CA SER A 122 -7.92 9.16 -0.67
C SER A 122 -7.79 9.40 -2.17
N LYS A 123 -6.57 9.61 -2.67
CA LYS A 123 -6.29 9.72 -4.13
C LYS A 123 -6.72 8.47 -4.89
N THR A 124 -6.48 7.29 -4.33
CA THR A 124 -6.89 6.01 -4.94
C THR A 124 -8.40 5.77 -4.84
N ARG A 125 -9.07 6.40 -3.86
CA ARG A 125 -10.51 6.27 -3.59
C ARG A 125 -11.39 7.28 -4.32
N ALA A 126 -10.84 8.25 -5.03
CA ALA A 126 -11.62 9.00 -5.99
C ALA A 126 -12.24 7.95 -6.93
N LYS A 127 -13.50 7.56 -6.65
CA LYS A 127 -14.20 6.52 -7.40
C LYS A 127 -14.32 7.01 -8.82
N VAL A 128 -13.48 6.47 -9.69
CA VAL A 128 -13.68 6.64 -11.12
C VAL A 128 -14.96 5.88 -11.45
N SER A 129 -16.05 6.60 -11.63
CA SER A 129 -17.33 6.07 -12.07
C SER A 129 -17.48 6.28 -13.59
N LEU A 130 -18.40 5.57 -14.20
CA LEU A 130 -18.82 5.86 -15.56
C LEU A 130 -19.22 7.34 -15.65
N GLY A 131 -18.84 8.02 -16.72
CA GLY A 131 -18.99 9.45 -16.88
C GLY A 131 -17.85 10.30 -16.29
N SER A 132 -16.92 9.74 -15.51
CA SER A 132 -15.76 10.49 -15.04
C SER A 132 -14.88 10.91 -16.21
N VAL A 133 -14.47 12.19 -16.22
CA VAL A 133 -13.46 12.71 -17.15
C VAL A 133 -12.10 12.61 -16.50
N LEU A 134 -11.22 11.80 -17.11
CA LEU A 134 -9.86 11.52 -16.61
C LEU A 134 -8.85 12.27 -17.46
N LYS A 135 -7.97 13.03 -16.83
CA LYS A 135 -6.81 13.65 -17.46
C LYS A 135 -5.56 12.90 -17.02
N PHE A 136 -4.88 12.27 -17.96
CA PHE A 136 -3.61 11.59 -17.75
C PHE A 136 -2.47 12.62 -17.72
N ASP A 137 -1.39 12.28 -17.02
CA ASP A 137 -0.19 13.12 -16.88
C ASP A 137 0.62 13.23 -18.19
N ARG A 138 0.32 12.39 -19.17
CA ARG A 138 0.93 12.37 -20.50
C ARG A 138 -0.11 12.08 -21.56
N GLU A 139 0.07 12.67 -22.74
CA GLU A 139 -0.70 12.29 -23.91
C GLU A 139 -0.53 10.80 -24.23
N LEU A 140 -1.63 10.17 -24.56
CA LEU A 140 -1.68 8.77 -24.97
C LEU A 140 -1.82 8.73 -26.49
N ASN A 141 -0.87 8.07 -27.15
CA ASN A 141 -0.85 7.95 -28.61
C ASN A 141 -1.58 6.68 -29.06
N PHE A 142 -2.53 6.84 -29.97
CA PHE A 142 -3.32 5.78 -30.59
C PHE A 142 -3.03 5.59 -32.07
N GLY A 143 -1.93 6.15 -32.56
CA GLY A 143 -1.49 6.07 -33.95
C GLY A 143 -2.08 7.17 -34.84
N ASN A 144 -3.38 7.34 -34.82
CA ASN A 144 -4.11 8.35 -35.63
C ASN A 144 -4.49 9.62 -34.86
N PHE A 145 -4.37 9.60 -33.53
CA PHE A 145 -4.54 10.75 -32.63
C PHE A 145 -3.77 10.58 -31.33
N SER A 146 -3.50 11.68 -30.65
CA SER A 146 -2.92 11.71 -29.31
C SER A 146 -3.76 12.62 -28.44
N GLU A 147 -4.01 12.21 -27.19
CA GLU A 147 -4.82 12.97 -26.25
C GLU A 147 -4.49 12.56 -24.79
N ASP A 148 -4.70 13.46 -23.86
CA ASP A 148 -4.50 13.21 -22.43
C ASP A 148 -5.81 13.09 -21.63
N THR A 149 -6.95 13.50 -22.22
CA THR A 149 -8.22 13.64 -21.52
C THR A 149 -9.30 12.73 -22.13
N PHE A 150 -9.90 11.90 -21.31
CA PHE A 150 -10.86 10.89 -21.75
C PHE A 150 -12.02 10.77 -20.79
N THR A 151 -13.22 10.52 -21.29
CA THR A 151 -14.39 10.15 -20.50
C THR A 151 -14.50 8.64 -20.37
N LEU A 152 -14.58 8.12 -19.14
CA LEU A 152 -14.82 6.71 -18.90
C LEU A 152 -16.27 6.36 -19.22
N ILE A 153 -16.49 5.45 -20.15
CA ILE A 153 -17.82 5.02 -20.60
C ILE A 153 -18.02 3.52 -20.47
N ASP A 154 -19.27 3.09 -20.47
CA ASP A 154 -19.62 1.70 -20.73
C ASP A 154 -19.73 1.49 -22.24
N ASN A 155 -19.06 0.50 -22.74
CA ASN A 155 -19.17 0.07 -24.13
C ASN A 155 -19.48 -1.44 -24.16
N TRP A 156 -20.77 -1.76 -24.26
CA TRP A 156 -21.28 -3.13 -24.29
C TRP A 156 -20.86 -3.97 -23.06
N GLY A 157 -21.06 -3.41 -21.87
CA GLY A 157 -20.69 -4.07 -20.59
C GLY A 157 -19.20 -4.09 -20.29
N LYS A 158 -18.38 -3.36 -21.08
CA LYS A 158 -16.93 -3.24 -20.88
C LYS A 158 -16.53 -1.78 -20.70
N GLN A 159 -15.64 -1.53 -19.76
CA GLN A 159 -15.06 -0.19 -19.61
C GLN A 159 -14.25 0.20 -20.86
N ALA A 160 -14.56 1.36 -21.43
CA ALA A 160 -13.87 1.98 -22.53
C ALA A 160 -13.70 3.48 -22.26
N PHE A 161 -12.98 4.17 -23.11
CA PHE A 161 -12.69 5.58 -23.01
C PHE A 161 -13.13 6.31 -24.28
N LYS A 162 -13.85 7.40 -24.08
CA LYS A 162 -14.25 8.28 -25.17
C LYS A 162 -13.33 9.50 -25.17
N ALA A 163 -12.60 9.70 -26.23
CA ALA A 163 -11.76 10.87 -26.48
C ALA A 163 -12.62 12.11 -26.75
N THR A 164 -12.05 13.32 -26.69
CA THR A 164 -12.80 14.57 -26.95
C THR A 164 -13.31 14.64 -28.39
N ASN A 165 -12.58 14.04 -29.35
CA ASN A 165 -13.01 13.91 -30.75
C ASN A 165 -14.13 12.86 -30.98
N GLY A 166 -14.64 12.22 -29.89
CA GLY A 166 -15.68 11.21 -29.96
C GLY A 166 -15.19 9.77 -30.18
N THR A 167 -13.92 9.56 -30.48
CA THR A 167 -13.36 8.22 -30.70
C THR A 167 -13.41 7.39 -29.43
N ILE A 168 -13.87 6.13 -29.55
CA ILE A 168 -13.89 5.18 -28.43
C ILE A 168 -12.65 4.29 -28.53
N CYS A 169 -11.87 4.23 -27.45
CA CYS A 169 -10.63 3.49 -27.38
C CYS A 169 -10.51 2.69 -26.08
N ARG A 170 -9.55 1.76 -26.03
CA ARG A 170 -9.13 1.06 -24.84
C ARG A 170 -7.80 1.60 -24.37
N ILE A 171 -7.68 1.90 -23.07
CA ILE A 171 -6.42 2.28 -22.43
C ILE A 171 -5.95 1.10 -21.59
N PRO A 172 -4.96 0.30 -22.06
CA PRO A 172 -4.45 -0.83 -21.31
C PRO A 172 -3.88 -0.38 -19.96
N LYS A 173 -4.18 -1.16 -18.90
CA LYS A 173 -3.66 -0.89 -17.53
C LYS A 173 -3.89 0.54 -17.05
N TRP A 174 -4.97 1.19 -17.46
CA TRP A 174 -5.26 2.58 -17.12
C TRP A 174 -5.25 2.86 -15.60
N LYS A 175 -5.72 1.90 -14.77
CA LYS A 175 -5.74 2.03 -13.30
C LYS A 175 -4.34 2.11 -12.67
N THR A 176 -3.29 1.74 -13.39
CA THR A 176 -1.90 1.83 -12.93
C THR A 176 -1.19 3.10 -13.43
N ARG A 177 -1.85 3.89 -14.28
CA ARG A 177 -1.33 5.15 -14.79
C ARG A 177 -1.67 6.29 -13.85
N THR A 178 -0.90 7.34 -13.89
CA THR A 178 -1.19 8.57 -13.14
C THR A 178 -2.20 9.41 -13.92
N PHE A 179 -3.28 9.80 -13.26
CA PHE A 179 -4.31 10.67 -13.81
C PHE A 179 -5.00 11.47 -12.70
N SER A 180 -5.66 12.54 -13.07
CA SER A 180 -6.60 13.30 -12.23
C SER A 180 -8.03 13.18 -12.78
N ILE A 181 -9.02 13.25 -11.89
CA ILE A 181 -10.43 13.39 -12.29
C ILE A 181 -10.68 14.88 -12.43
N VAL A 182 -10.99 15.34 -13.64
CA VAL A 182 -11.17 16.78 -13.97
C VAL A 182 -12.64 17.16 -14.15
N GLY A 183 -13.54 16.17 -14.17
CA GLY A 183 -14.98 16.39 -14.27
C GLY A 183 -15.77 15.07 -14.17
N ALA A 184 -17.08 15.22 -14.01
CA ALA A 184 -18.03 14.14 -14.23
C ALA A 184 -19.00 14.65 -15.28
N SER A 185 -19.20 13.91 -16.37
CA SER A 185 -20.33 14.19 -17.26
C SER A 185 -21.57 13.69 -16.54
N HIS A 186 -22.47 14.60 -16.19
CA HIS A 186 -23.83 14.22 -15.80
C HIS A 186 -24.48 13.58 -17.04
N VAL A 187 -24.65 12.28 -17.01
CA VAL A 187 -25.51 11.55 -17.95
C VAL A 187 -26.91 11.53 -17.39
#